data_3947e1399017de5ac1d2302ddb269ffa
#
_entry.id   3947e1399017de5ac1d2302ddb269ffa
#
_cell.length_a   1.000
_cell.length_b   1.000
_cell.length_c   1.000
_cell.angle_alpha   90.00
_cell.angle_beta   90.00
_cell.angle_gamma   90.00
#
_symmetry.space_group_name_H-M   'P 1'
#
loop_
_entity.id
_entity.type
_entity.pdbx_description
1 polymer ?
#
loop_
_entity_poly.entity_id
_entity_poly.type
_entity_poly.pdbx_seq_one_letter_code
_entity_poly.pdbx_strand_id
1 'polypeptide(L)'
;MTLKVMACRVDGLKGLRMTKHADRVDMNQLSFEAVQTFLSDMDLDGSAMLRVVKDPAVIPVDEATYAKLQDCDFSDGVIEVSVRSMLLPDAPAYARGFIGVAFRINKDDTSFEGMYIRPTNGRSEDQLRRNRSTQYFSFPDYKFDRLREECPGVYESYADIGLDEWIDIRIEVEGPRARMFLGGGNQPVLIVNDLKHGSHASGSVGLWVDVGTEGFFKDLRITLA
;
A
#
# COMPACT_ATOMS: atom_id res chain seq x y z
N MET A 1 -22.96 2.30 -17.07
CA MET A 1 -22.38 1.45 -16.01
C MET A 1 -22.23 2.32 -14.77
N THR A 2 -23.01 2.06 -13.72
CA THR A 2 -23.11 2.95 -12.56
C THR A 2 -22.09 2.47 -11.53
N LEU A 3 -21.05 3.26 -11.30
CA LEU A 3 -20.08 3.01 -10.21
C LEU A 3 -20.83 3.02 -8.86
N LYS A 4 -20.76 1.92 -8.16
CA LYS A 4 -21.30 1.79 -6.82
C LYS A 4 -20.20 2.18 -5.83
N VAL A 5 -20.35 3.33 -5.18
CA VAL A 5 -19.51 3.72 -4.04
C VAL A 5 -20.11 3.04 -2.82
N MET A 6 -19.37 2.16 -2.21
CA MET A 6 -19.78 1.50 -0.97
C MET A 6 -19.08 2.21 0.20
N ALA A 7 -19.86 2.72 1.13
CA ALA A 7 -19.35 3.27 2.38
C ALA A 7 -18.89 2.11 3.27
N CYS A 8 -17.64 2.12 3.72
CA CYS A 8 -17.27 1.35 4.89
C CYS A 8 -18.17 1.79 6.05
N ARG A 9 -18.94 0.87 6.62
CA ARG A 9 -19.81 1.20 7.77
C ARG A 9 -18.92 1.40 9.00
N VAL A 10 -18.89 2.63 9.46
CA VAL A 10 -18.41 2.95 10.81
C VAL A 10 -19.64 2.93 11.70
N ASP A 11 -19.76 1.95 12.59
CA ASP A 11 -20.81 1.93 13.59
C ASP A 11 -20.60 3.11 14.56
N GLY A 12 -21.42 4.15 14.39
CA GLY A 12 -21.43 5.31 15.29
C GLY A 12 -21.66 6.67 14.60
N LEU A 13 -21.51 6.79 13.30
CA LEU A 13 -21.78 8.04 12.58
C LEU A 13 -23.01 7.91 11.67
N LYS A 14 -24.06 8.62 12.01
CA LYS A 14 -25.26 8.76 11.18
C LYS A 14 -24.88 9.39 9.84
N GLY A 15 -24.86 8.58 8.78
CA GLY A 15 -25.19 9.01 7.44
C GLY A 15 -24.16 9.85 6.70
N LEU A 16 -22.91 9.40 6.54
CA LEU A 16 -22.07 9.95 5.49
C LEU A 16 -22.48 9.30 4.15
N ARG A 17 -23.31 9.98 3.37
CA ARG A 17 -23.54 9.62 1.96
C ARG A 17 -22.30 10.06 1.18
N MET A 18 -21.45 9.12 0.78
CA MET A 18 -20.41 9.40 -0.20
C MET A 18 -21.07 9.74 -1.54
N THR A 19 -20.91 10.97 -1.97
CA THR A 19 -21.39 11.48 -3.27
C THR A 19 -20.41 11.10 -4.38
N LYS A 20 -20.84 11.22 -5.66
CA LYS A 20 -20.09 10.86 -6.88
C LYS A 20 -18.75 11.59 -7.10
N HIS A 21 -18.30 12.40 -6.19
CA HIS A 21 -16.94 12.94 -6.11
C HIS A 21 -16.27 12.26 -4.92
N ALA A 22 -15.09 11.67 -5.14
CA ALA A 22 -14.29 11.09 -4.07
C ALA A 22 -13.89 12.21 -3.09
N ASP A 23 -14.71 12.44 -2.07
CA ASP A 23 -14.37 13.36 -0.98
C ASP A 23 -13.15 12.77 -0.24
N ARG A 24 -12.16 13.60 0.07
CA ARG A 24 -11.07 13.22 0.95
C ARG A 24 -11.66 12.77 2.27
N VAL A 25 -11.46 11.51 2.62
CA VAL A 25 -11.83 11.04 3.94
C VAL A 25 -10.71 11.42 4.89
N ASP A 26 -11.05 12.14 5.94
CA ASP A 26 -10.11 12.45 7.01
C ASP A 26 -9.63 11.15 7.64
N MET A 27 -8.31 10.94 7.73
CA MET A 27 -7.70 9.75 8.33
C MET A 27 -8.22 9.50 9.75
N ASN A 28 -8.54 10.55 10.51
CA ASN A 28 -9.15 10.47 11.86
C ASN A 28 -10.55 9.84 11.88
N GLN A 29 -11.21 9.71 10.74
CA GLN A 29 -12.53 9.07 10.60
C GLN A 29 -12.43 7.60 10.21
N LEU A 30 -11.22 7.12 9.90
CA LEU A 30 -10.96 5.74 9.55
C LEU A 30 -10.49 4.96 10.78
N SER A 31 -10.92 3.72 10.88
CA SER A 31 -10.50 2.81 11.95
C SER A 31 -9.53 1.78 11.39
N PHE A 32 -8.37 1.68 12.03
CA PHE A 32 -7.32 0.74 11.63
C PHE A 32 -7.01 -0.25 12.75
N GLU A 33 -6.80 -1.49 12.37
CA GLU A 33 -6.26 -2.54 13.21
C GLU A 33 -4.75 -2.69 12.94
N ALA A 34 -3.95 -2.72 14.00
CA ALA A 34 -2.52 -2.96 13.88
C ALA A 34 -2.26 -4.46 13.65
N VAL A 35 -1.75 -4.83 12.50
CA VAL A 35 -1.34 -6.21 12.20
C VAL A 35 0.19 -6.22 12.13
N GLN A 36 0.82 -6.81 13.15
CA GLN A 36 2.28 -6.90 13.28
C GLN A 36 3.00 -5.54 13.09
N THR A 37 2.36 -4.46 13.53
CA THR A 37 2.86 -3.08 13.43
C THR A 37 2.51 -2.28 14.68
N PHE A 38 3.19 -1.13 14.85
CA PHE A 38 2.83 -0.09 15.80
C PHE A 38 2.24 1.10 15.05
N LEU A 39 1.07 1.56 15.49
CA LEU A 39 0.36 2.68 14.90
C LEU A 39 0.41 3.90 15.83
N SER A 40 0.50 5.08 15.25
CA SER A 40 0.40 6.35 15.97
C SER A 40 -0.29 7.39 15.12
N ASP A 41 -1.38 7.96 15.62
CA ASP A 41 -2.02 9.12 15.01
C ASP A 41 -1.12 10.35 15.17
N MET A 42 -0.95 11.11 14.11
CA MET A 42 -0.14 12.31 14.08
C MET A 42 -0.88 13.44 13.35
N ASP A 43 -0.55 14.67 13.68
CA ASP A 43 -0.99 15.85 12.97
C ASP A 43 0.25 16.67 12.58
N LEU A 44 0.34 17.07 11.33
CA LEU A 44 1.35 17.99 10.85
C LEU A 44 0.63 19.13 10.13
N ASP A 45 0.71 20.32 10.70
CA ASP A 45 0.12 21.54 10.14
C ASP A 45 -1.39 21.43 9.84
N GLY A 46 -2.14 20.71 10.69
CA GLY A 46 -3.57 20.48 10.53
C GLY A 46 -3.92 19.37 9.54
N SER A 47 -2.93 18.58 9.10
CA SER A 47 -3.13 17.40 8.26
C SER A 47 -2.98 16.13 9.10
N ALA A 48 -4.10 15.44 9.32
CA ALA A 48 -4.10 14.16 10.02
C ALA A 48 -3.38 13.08 9.22
N MET A 49 -2.51 12.33 9.87
CA MET A 49 -1.77 11.22 9.27
C MET A 49 -1.62 10.06 10.23
N LEU A 50 -1.45 8.87 9.68
CA LEU A 50 -1.13 7.67 10.42
C LEU A 50 0.35 7.32 10.24
N ARG A 51 1.06 7.20 11.36
CA ARG A 51 2.41 6.64 11.39
C ARG A 51 2.32 5.14 11.61
N VAL A 52 3.02 4.37 10.77
CA VAL A 52 3.07 2.90 10.82
C VAL A 52 4.53 2.45 10.87
N VAL A 53 4.84 1.57 11.81
CA VAL A 53 6.18 0.96 11.95
C VAL A 53 5.99 -0.53 12.16
N LYS A 54 6.75 -1.34 11.43
CA LYS A 54 6.76 -2.80 11.59
C LYS A 54 7.22 -3.20 12.99
N ASP A 55 6.56 -4.18 13.60
CA ASP A 55 7.03 -4.78 14.85
C ASP A 55 8.40 -5.45 14.61
N PRO A 56 9.47 -5.05 15.33
CA PRO A 56 10.80 -5.63 15.18
C PRO A 56 10.88 -7.11 15.53
N ALA A 57 9.88 -7.66 16.23
CA ALA A 57 9.80 -9.09 16.49
C ALA A 57 9.48 -9.91 15.21
N VAL A 58 8.94 -9.27 14.18
CA VAL A 58 8.65 -9.89 12.89
C VAL A 58 9.89 -9.84 11.99
N ILE A 59 10.68 -10.91 12.00
CA ILE A 59 11.96 -10.98 11.28
C ILE A 59 11.80 -11.11 9.75
N PRO A 60 10.90 -11.98 9.22
CA PRO A 60 10.81 -12.15 7.77
C PRO A 60 10.35 -10.88 7.05
N VAL A 61 10.68 -10.77 5.77
CA VAL A 61 10.25 -9.68 4.87
C VAL A 61 8.99 -10.05 4.11
N ASP A 62 8.33 -9.04 3.52
CA ASP A 62 7.06 -9.18 2.79
C ASP A 62 5.99 -9.93 3.63
N GLU A 63 5.90 -9.59 4.91
CA GLU A 63 4.92 -10.15 5.85
C GLU A 63 3.65 -9.29 5.94
N ALA A 64 2.66 -9.80 6.68
CA ALA A 64 1.44 -9.07 7.02
C ALA A 64 1.74 -7.96 8.05
N THR A 65 2.41 -6.89 7.62
CA THR A 65 2.85 -5.78 8.45
C THR A 65 2.20 -4.48 7.98
N TYR A 66 0.98 -4.22 8.44
CA TYR A 66 0.17 -3.09 7.98
C TYR A 66 -0.80 -2.57 9.03
N ALA A 67 -1.28 -1.34 8.81
CA ALA A 67 -2.51 -0.84 9.40
C ALA A 67 -3.68 -1.30 8.52
N LYS A 68 -4.46 -2.28 8.98
CA LYS A 68 -5.60 -2.87 8.26
C LYS A 68 -6.83 -2.01 8.46
N LEU A 69 -7.42 -1.54 7.37
CA LEU A 69 -8.66 -0.76 7.42
C LEU A 69 -9.82 -1.67 7.85
N GLN A 70 -10.54 -1.27 8.90
CA GLN A 70 -11.71 -2.00 9.38
C GLN A 70 -12.93 -1.75 8.49
N ASP A 71 -13.87 -2.69 8.48
CA ASP A 71 -15.14 -2.61 7.74
C ASP A 71 -14.98 -2.32 6.23
N CYS A 72 -13.89 -2.81 5.62
CA CYS A 72 -13.57 -2.68 4.21
C CYS A 72 -13.57 -4.05 3.54
N ASP A 73 -14.28 -4.17 2.40
CA ASP A 73 -14.23 -5.35 1.53
C ASP A 73 -14.00 -4.87 0.08
N PHE A 74 -12.74 -4.90 -0.33
CA PHE A 74 -12.25 -4.44 -1.61
C PHE A 74 -11.95 -5.65 -2.52
N SER A 75 -12.51 -5.65 -3.72
CA SER A 75 -12.15 -6.59 -4.80
C SER A 75 -11.57 -5.86 -5.99
N ASP A 76 -12.35 -4.99 -6.63
CA ASP A 76 -11.98 -4.19 -7.78
C ASP A 76 -12.23 -2.71 -7.51
N GLY A 77 -11.48 -1.83 -8.18
CA GLY A 77 -11.64 -0.40 -8.01
C GLY A 77 -10.31 0.34 -7.97
N VAL A 78 -10.28 1.46 -7.24
CA VAL A 78 -9.12 2.34 -7.13
C VAL A 78 -8.80 2.61 -5.66
N ILE A 79 -7.53 2.48 -5.29
CA ILE A 79 -6.99 2.86 -3.99
C ILE A 79 -6.01 4.01 -4.22
N GLU A 80 -6.20 5.12 -3.52
CA GLU A 80 -5.33 6.30 -3.55
C GLU A 80 -4.87 6.62 -2.14
N VAL A 81 -3.59 6.91 -1.96
CA VAL A 81 -3.01 7.30 -0.67
C VAL A 81 -1.73 8.10 -0.89
N SER A 82 -1.50 9.14 -0.08
CA SER A 82 -0.21 9.81 -0.01
C SER A 82 0.66 9.16 1.05
N VAL A 83 1.88 8.79 0.67
CA VAL A 83 2.84 8.12 1.55
C VAL A 83 4.13 8.92 1.67
N ARG A 84 4.78 8.86 2.82
CA ARG A 84 6.14 9.37 3.05
C ARG A 84 6.87 8.36 3.90
N SER A 85 8.08 7.97 3.51
CA SER A 85 8.89 7.05 4.30
C SER A 85 10.22 7.66 4.70
N MET A 86 10.66 7.27 5.90
CA MET A 86 11.98 7.53 6.45
C MET A 86 12.59 6.22 6.91
N LEU A 87 13.89 6.19 7.09
CA LEU A 87 14.55 5.06 7.73
C LEU A 87 14.58 5.30 9.25
N LEU A 88 14.28 4.26 10.01
CA LEU A 88 14.49 4.27 11.45
C LEU A 88 16.00 4.43 11.78
N PRO A 89 16.36 5.02 12.93
CA PRO A 89 17.76 5.23 13.29
C PRO A 89 18.61 3.94 13.35
N ASP A 90 17.96 2.82 13.64
CA ASP A 90 18.55 1.48 13.74
C ASP A 90 18.23 0.60 12.52
N ALA A 91 17.77 1.20 11.42
CA ALA A 91 17.42 0.48 10.20
C ALA A 91 18.62 -0.31 9.67
N PRO A 92 18.46 -1.60 9.33
CA PRO A 92 19.53 -2.38 8.78
C PRO A 92 19.95 -1.87 7.38
N ALA A 93 21.18 -2.14 6.98
CA ALA A 93 21.75 -1.64 5.72
C ALA A 93 20.98 -2.05 4.45
N TYR A 94 20.16 -3.09 4.53
CA TYR A 94 19.28 -3.53 3.44
C TYR A 94 17.89 -2.88 3.47
N ALA A 95 17.54 -2.08 4.46
CA ALA A 95 16.29 -1.32 4.47
C ALA A 95 16.25 -0.34 3.29
N ARG A 96 15.08 -0.17 2.69
CA ARG A 96 14.89 0.67 1.49
C ARG A 96 13.77 1.71 1.64
N GLY A 97 13.22 1.87 2.86
CA GLY A 97 12.06 2.72 3.10
C GLY A 97 10.80 2.10 2.51
N PHE A 98 10.64 0.78 2.66
CA PHE A 98 9.56 -0.01 2.09
C PHE A 98 8.19 0.47 2.56
N ILE A 99 7.39 1.03 1.65
CA ILE A 99 6.07 1.57 1.96
C ILE A 99 5.12 1.37 0.79
N GLY A 100 3.86 1.03 1.08
CA GLY A 100 2.88 0.79 0.03
C GLY A 100 1.52 0.38 0.56
N VAL A 101 0.80 -0.38 -0.24
CA VAL A 101 -0.57 -0.82 0.04
C VAL A 101 -0.69 -2.32 -0.13
N ALA A 102 -1.26 -2.97 0.88
CA ALA A 102 -1.81 -4.32 0.79
C ALA A 102 -3.31 -4.22 0.46
N PHE A 103 -3.83 -5.11 -0.35
CA PHE A 103 -5.24 -5.14 -0.73
C PHE A 103 -5.74 -6.57 -0.89
N ARG A 104 -7.07 -6.74 -0.90
CA ARG A 104 -7.71 -8.06 -0.85
C ARG A 104 -7.22 -8.89 0.34
N ILE A 105 -7.00 -8.24 1.48
CA ILE A 105 -6.54 -8.89 2.71
C ILE A 105 -7.69 -9.75 3.24
N ASN A 106 -7.48 -11.05 3.32
CA ASN A 106 -8.49 -11.94 3.88
C ASN A 106 -8.70 -11.70 5.38
N LYS A 107 -9.75 -12.30 5.94
CA LYS A 107 -10.14 -12.07 7.32
C LYS A 107 -9.05 -12.43 8.33
N ASP A 108 -8.29 -13.45 8.05
CA ASP A 108 -7.33 -14.05 8.99
C ASP A 108 -5.88 -13.58 8.72
N ASP A 109 -5.69 -12.56 7.86
CA ASP A 109 -4.38 -11.99 7.49
C ASP A 109 -3.39 -13.00 6.90
N THR A 110 -3.91 -14.09 6.33
CA THR A 110 -3.10 -15.19 5.77
C THR A 110 -2.93 -15.12 4.25
N SER A 111 -3.63 -14.21 3.58
CA SER A 111 -3.47 -13.98 2.15
C SER A 111 -3.83 -12.54 1.76
N PHE A 112 -3.04 -11.93 0.90
CA PHE A 112 -3.26 -10.60 0.35
C PHE A 112 -2.36 -10.34 -0.86
N GLU A 113 -2.70 -9.32 -1.64
CA GLU A 113 -1.87 -8.75 -2.69
C GLU A 113 -1.19 -7.48 -2.17
N GLY A 114 0.02 -7.19 -2.61
CA GLY A 114 0.74 -5.99 -2.19
C GLY A 114 1.47 -5.29 -3.33
N MET A 115 1.41 -3.97 -3.35
CA MET A 115 2.24 -3.12 -4.22
C MET A 115 2.91 -2.05 -3.38
N TYR A 116 4.23 -1.94 -3.48
CA TYR A 116 5.01 -1.02 -2.67
C TYR A 116 6.17 -0.38 -3.43
N ILE A 117 6.73 0.64 -2.84
CA ILE A 117 7.90 1.38 -3.34
C ILE A 117 9.10 1.21 -2.41
N ARG A 118 10.28 1.38 -2.99
CA ARG A 118 11.60 1.38 -2.33
C ARG A 118 12.29 2.71 -2.56
N PRO A 119 11.96 3.77 -1.82
CA PRO A 119 12.46 5.13 -2.08
C PRO A 119 13.98 5.26 -2.19
N THR A 120 14.77 4.52 -1.40
CA THR A 120 16.23 4.58 -1.52
C THR A 120 16.77 4.02 -2.84
N ASN A 121 15.94 3.28 -3.59
CA ASN A 121 16.34 2.71 -4.87
C ASN A 121 16.13 3.70 -6.03
N GLY A 122 15.15 4.60 -5.95
CA GLY A 122 14.74 5.46 -7.06
C GLY A 122 15.86 6.34 -7.60
N ARG A 123 16.76 6.82 -6.73
CA ARG A 123 17.90 7.69 -7.08
C ARG A 123 19.25 7.05 -6.79
N SER A 124 19.32 5.71 -6.73
CA SER A 124 20.56 4.98 -6.53
C SER A 124 21.49 5.09 -7.77
N GLU A 125 22.79 5.16 -7.55
CA GLU A 125 23.80 5.03 -8.64
C GLU A 125 23.93 3.61 -9.18
N ASP A 126 23.39 2.61 -8.48
CA ASP A 126 23.29 1.23 -8.94
C ASP A 126 22.06 1.05 -9.83
N GLN A 127 22.25 0.83 -11.13
CA GLN A 127 21.16 0.69 -12.10
C GLN A 127 20.23 -0.50 -11.78
N LEU A 128 20.75 -1.59 -11.27
CA LEU A 128 19.93 -2.75 -10.90
C LEU A 128 18.98 -2.41 -9.72
N ARG A 129 19.49 -1.66 -8.75
CA ARG A 129 18.65 -1.13 -7.64
C ARG A 129 17.60 -0.15 -8.17
N ARG A 130 17.98 0.78 -9.06
CA ARG A 130 17.03 1.75 -9.66
C ARG A 130 15.87 1.03 -10.33
N ASN A 131 16.13 -0.02 -11.10
CA ASN A 131 15.11 -0.82 -11.79
C ASN A 131 14.15 -1.56 -10.83
N ARG A 132 14.45 -1.55 -9.54
CA ARG A 132 13.69 -2.19 -8.46
C ARG A 132 13.11 -1.17 -7.48
N SER A 133 12.68 -0.02 -7.97
CA SER A 133 12.09 1.05 -7.14
C SER A 133 10.66 0.75 -6.74
N THR A 134 9.92 -0.01 -7.56
CA THR A 134 8.57 -0.49 -7.28
C THR A 134 8.54 -2.01 -7.25
N GLN A 135 7.58 -2.58 -6.55
CA GLN A 135 7.41 -4.03 -6.43
C GLN A 135 5.96 -4.41 -6.22
N TYR A 136 5.56 -5.50 -6.88
CA TYR A 136 4.39 -6.29 -6.52
C TYR A 136 4.82 -7.57 -5.79
N PHE A 137 4.00 -8.03 -4.83
CA PHE A 137 4.11 -9.34 -4.20
C PHE A 137 2.73 -9.85 -3.80
N SER A 138 2.63 -11.14 -3.52
CA SER A 138 1.41 -11.77 -3.04
C SER A 138 1.75 -12.74 -1.90
N PHE A 139 1.17 -12.46 -0.75
CA PHE A 139 1.39 -13.25 0.47
C PHE A 139 0.44 -14.45 0.52
N PRO A 140 0.91 -15.66 0.94
CA PRO A 140 2.25 -15.92 1.50
C PRO A 140 3.29 -16.38 0.49
N ASP A 141 2.90 -16.86 -0.69
CA ASP A 141 3.75 -17.72 -1.50
C ASP A 141 4.58 -16.97 -2.54
N TYR A 142 4.14 -15.79 -2.99
CA TYR A 142 4.79 -15.04 -4.06
C TYR A 142 5.43 -13.76 -3.54
N LYS A 143 6.41 -13.91 -2.64
CA LYS A 143 7.22 -12.80 -2.14
C LYS A 143 8.21 -12.33 -3.19
N PHE A 144 8.85 -11.16 -2.94
CA PHE A 144 9.72 -10.51 -3.94
C PHE A 144 10.85 -11.40 -4.46
N ASP A 145 11.42 -12.24 -3.62
CA ASP A 145 12.54 -13.12 -3.96
C ASP A 145 12.13 -14.21 -4.96
N ARG A 146 11.04 -14.90 -4.68
CA ARG A 146 10.46 -15.90 -5.59
C ARG A 146 10.03 -15.28 -6.92
N LEU A 147 9.33 -14.15 -6.89
CA LEU A 147 8.90 -13.47 -8.10
C LEU A 147 10.09 -13.00 -8.95
N ARG A 148 11.17 -12.57 -8.32
CA ARG A 148 12.39 -12.17 -8.99
C ARG A 148 13.13 -13.36 -9.60
N GLU A 149 13.14 -14.53 -8.95
CA GLU A 149 13.75 -15.74 -9.46
C GLU A 149 12.94 -16.33 -10.63
N GLU A 150 11.64 -16.47 -10.47
CA GLU A 150 10.76 -17.10 -11.48
C GLU A 150 10.48 -16.18 -12.68
N CYS A 151 10.35 -14.87 -12.47
CA CYS A 151 9.96 -13.88 -13.48
C CYS A 151 10.78 -12.58 -13.36
N PRO A 152 12.08 -12.58 -13.67
CA PRO A 152 12.96 -11.43 -13.48
C PRO A 152 12.44 -10.16 -14.19
N GLY A 153 12.26 -9.06 -13.43
CA GLY A 153 11.87 -7.76 -13.96
C GLY A 153 10.39 -7.61 -14.33
N VAL A 154 9.56 -8.65 -14.16
CA VAL A 154 8.12 -8.58 -14.50
C VAL A 154 7.33 -7.83 -13.43
N TYR A 155 7.67 -8.03 -12.16
CA TYR A 155 6.93 -7.48 -11.02
C TYR A 155 7.68 -6.35 -10.31
N GLU A 156 8.68 -5.80 -10.97
CA GLU A 156 9.52 -4.68 -10.50
C GLU A 156 9.65 -3.63 -11.61
N SER A 157 9.84 -2.38 -11.23
CA SER A 157 10.03 -1.29 -12.19
C SER A 157 10.77 -0.11 -11.57
N TYR A 158 11.25 0.79 -12.43
CA TYR A 158 11.84 2.06 -12.04
C TYR A 158 10.77 3.11 -11.74
N ALA A 159 11.03 3.92 -10.72
CA ALA A 159 10.35 5.19 -10.48
C ALA A 159 11.33 6.20 -9.86
N ASP A 160 11.21 7.50 -10.22
CA ASP A 160 11.95 8.58 -9.57
C ASP A 160 11.26 8.94 -8.26
N ILE A 161 11.76 8.40 -7.18
CA ILE A 161 11.25 8.52 -5.81
C ILE A 161 12.40 8.62 -4.82
N GLY A 162 12.18 9.27 -3.68
CA GLY A 162 13.16 9.43 -2.61
C GLY A 162 12.57 9.28 -1.22
N LEU A 163 13.44 9.22 -0.21
CA LEU A 163 13.03 9.30 1.20
C LEU A 163 12.60 10.73 1.54
N ASP A 164 11.79 10.84 2.58
CA ASP A 164 11.40 12.12 3.19
C ASP A 164 10.62 13.06 2.26
N GLU A 165 9.98 12.51 1.23
CA GLU A 165 9.07 13.23 0.35
C GLU A 165 7.70 12.55 0.30
N TRP A 166 6.63 13.36 0.14
CA TRP A 166 5.28 12.84 -0.07
C TRP A 166 5.12 12.35 -1.49
N ILE A 167 4.68 11.10 -1.62
CA ILE A 167 4.48 10.41 -2.89
C ILE A 167 3.03 9.94 -2.93
N ASP A 168 2.26 10.41 -3.90
CA ASP A 168 0.92 9.92 -4.14
C ASP A 168 0.99 8.57 -4.86
N ILE A 169 0.38 7.56 -4.27
CA ILE A 169 0.20 6.22 -4.85
C ILE A 169 -1.27 6.09 -5.26
N ARG A 170 -1.50 5.66 -6.50
CA ARG A 170 -2.80 5.23 -6.99
C ARG A 170 -2.67 3.83 -7.57
N ILE A 171 -3.49 2.90 -7.07
CA ILE A 171 -3.55 1.52 -7.53
C ILE A 171 -4.94 1.28 -8.13
N GLU A 172 -4.99 0.89 -9.39
CA GLU A 172 -6.21 0.47 -10.08
C GLU A 172 -6.21 -1.05 -10.16
N VAL A 173 -7.31 -1.68 -9.72
CA VAL A 173 -7.47 -3.14 -9.71
C VAL A 173 -8.72 -3.50 -10.52
N GLU A 174 -8.55 -4.42 -11.48
CA GLU A 174 -9.64 -4.95 -12.33
C GLU A 174 -9.41 -6.44 -12.58
N GLY A 175 -10.21 -7.28 -11.96
CA GLY A 175 -10.07 -8.74 -12.05
C GLY A 175 -8.66 -9.21 -11.66
N PRO A 176 -7.92 -9.88 -12.55
CA PRO A 176 -6.57 -10.36 -12.26
C PRO A 176 -5.48 -9.32 -12.55
N ARG A 177 -5.82 -8.05 -12.76
CA ARG A 177 -4.88 -6.99 -13.15
C ARG A 177 -4.79 -5.91 -12.11
N ALA A 178 -3.58 -5.38 -11.91
CA ALA A 178 -3.35 -4.17 -11.14
C ALA A 178 -2.36 -3.25 -11.84
N ARG A 179 -2.54 -1.94 -11.66
CA ARG A 179 -1.64 -0.89 -12.17
C ARG A 179 -1.34 0.10 -11.07
N MET A 180 -0.06 0.38 -10.84
CA MET A 180 0.39 1.41 -9.91
C MET A 180 0.80 2.66 -10.65
N PHE A 181 0.33 3.81 -10.16
CA PHE A 181 0.69 5.14 -10.64
C PHE A 181 1.28 5.94 -9.48
N LEU A 182 2.22 6.81 -9.74
CA LEU A 182 2.88 7.65 -8.74
C LEU A 182 2.81 9.13 -9.10
N GLY A 183 2.78 10.00 -8.07
CA GLY A 183 2.90 11.45 -8.21
C GLY A 183 1.84 12.11 -9.11
N GLY A 184 0.62 11.57 -9.16
CA GLY A 184 -0.45 12.07 -10.03
C GLY A 184 -0.26 11.77 -11.53
N GLY A 185 0.74 10.96 -11.89
CA GLY A 185 1.02 10.58 -13.26
C GLY A 185 -0.12 9.79 -13.94
N ASN A 186 -0.25 9.93 -15.26
CA ASN A 186 -1.26 9.24 -16.07
C ASN A 186 -0.74 7.92 -16.69
N GLN A 187 0.56 7.65 -16.56
CA GLN A 187 1.15 6.39 -17.02
C GLN A 187 1.49 5.53 -15.81
N PRO A 188 1.13 4.24 -15.81
CA PRO A 188 1.47 3.36 -14.72
C PRO A 188 2.99 3.12 -14.66
N VAL A 189 3.53 3.15 -13.46
CA VAL A 189 4.95 2.80 -13.21
C VAL A 189 5.13 1.30 -13.06
N LEU A 190 4.10 0.56 -12.67
CA LEU A 190 4.11 -0.89 -12.58
C LEU A 190 2.78 -1.46 -13.07
N ILE A 191 2.85 -2.51 -13.90
CA ILE A 191 1.69 -3.21 -14.45
C ILE A 191 1.81 -4.69 -14.08
N VAL A 192 0.77 -5.21 -13.43
CA VAL A 192 0.63 -6.63 -13.09
C VAL A 192 -0.62 -7.16 -13.79
N ASN A 193 -0.47 -8.20 -14.61
CA ASN A 193 -1.58 -8.75 -15.41
C ASN A 193 -2.14 -10.06 -14.83
N ASP A 194 -1.53 -10.57 -13.76
CA ASP A 194 -1.79 -11.90 -13.19
C ASP A 194 -1.64 -11.90 -11.68
N LEU A 195 -2.47 -11.10 -11.00
CA LEU A 195 -2.59 -11.14 -9.54
C LEU A 195 -2.74 -12.58 -9.05
N LYS A 196 -1.91 -12.99 -8.09
CA LYS A 196 -1.73 -14.42 -7.75
C LYS A 196 -2.91 -15.05 -7.02
N HIS A 197 -3.74 -14.24 -6.34
CA HIS A 197 -4.99 -14.72 -5.76
C HIS A 197 -6.18 -14.71 -6.74
N GLY A 198 -5.92 -14.32 -8.01
CA GLY A 198 -6.90 -14.37 -9.10
C GLY A 198 -7.94 -13.25 -9.06
N SER A 199 -8.98 -13.39 -9.89
CA SER A 199 -9.96 -12.33 -10.15
C SER A 199 -11.10 -12.24 -9.13
N HIS A 200 -11.23 -13.21 -8.23
CA HIS A 200 -12.35 -13.30 -7.29
C HIS A 200 -11.94 -13.04 -5.84
N ALA A 201 -10.67 -12.74 -5.59
CA ALA A 201 -10.21 -12.40 -4.25
C ALA A 201 -10.81 -11.05 -3.82
N SER A 202 -11.25 -10.98 -2.58
CA SER A 202 -11.69 -9.75 -1.92
C SER A 202 -11.22 -9.73 -0.47
N GLY A 203 -11.27 -8.56 0.14
CA GLY A 203 -10.92 -8.37 1.53
C GLY A 203 -10.53 -6.95 1.84
N SER A 204 -9.88 -6.72 2.95
CA SER A 204 -9.55 -5.39 3.41
C SER A 204 -8.38 -4.76 2.62
N VAL A 205 -8.17 -3.46 2.88
CA VAL A 205 -7.01 -2.69 2.43
C VAL A 205 -6.12 -2.38 3.64
N GLY A 206 -4.80 -2.42 3.46
CA GLY A 206 -3.82 -2.16 4.52
C GLY A 206 -2.74 -1.18 4.08
N LEU A 207 -2.35 -0.31 5.01
CA LEU A 207 -1.22 0.61 4.84
C LEU A 207 0.04 -0.11 5.27
N TRP A 208 0.81 -0.59 4.29
CA TRP A 208 1.87 -1.56 4.49
C TRP A 208 3.26 -0.92 4.60
N VAL A 209 4.07 -1.44 5.51
CA VAL A 209 5.49 -1.09 5.67
C VAL A 209 6.33 -2.34 5.93
N ASP A 210 7.64 -2.27 5.69
CA ASP A 210 8.55 -3.35 6.07
C ASP A 210 9.78 -2.84 6.84
N VAL A 211 10.72 -3.72 7.06
CA VAL A 211 11.88 -3.59 7.93
C VAL A 211 12.59 -2.23 7.84
N GLY A 212 12.86 -1.65 9.00
CA GLY A 212 13.61 -0.41 9.13
C GLY A 212 12.91 0.85 8.57
N THR A 213 11.61 0.76 8.29
CA THR A 213 10.83 1.86 7.73
C THR A 213 9.98 2.54 8.80
N GLU A 214 10.04 3.86 8.85
CA GLU A 214 9.07 4.72 9.48
C GLU A 214 8.15 5.27 8.39
N GLY A 215 6.93 4.74 8.29
CA GLY A 215 5.96 5.08 7.24
C GLY A 215 4.91 6.05 7.73
N PHE A 216 4.58 7.06 6.92
CA PHE A 216 3.50 8.02 7.16
C PHE A 216 2.51 7.97 6.02
N PHE A 217 1.22 7.96 6.36
CA PHE A 217 0.12 7.83 5.41
C PHE A 217 -0.94 8.89 5.66
N LYS A 218 -1.46 9.47 4.59
CA LYS A 218 -2.58 10.41 4.63
C LYS A 218 -3.43 10.33 3.36
N ASP A 219 -4.58 10.98 3.37
CA ASP A 219 -5.45 11.14 2.19
C ASP A 219 -5.89 9.81 1.55
N LEU A 220 -6.09 8.74 2.36
CA LEU A 220 -6.57 7.45 1.85
C LEU A 220 -7.97 7.59 1.25
N ARG A 221 -8.14 7.08 0.03
CA ARG A 221 -9.42 6.98 -0.67
C ARG A 221 -9.56 5.62 -1.31
N ILE A 222 -10.75 5.06 -1.24
CA ILE A 222 -11.07 3.79 -1.88
C ILE A 222 -12.36 3.98 -2.67
N THR A 223 -12.28 3.71 -3.97
CA THR A 223 -13.43 3.69 -4.88
C THR A 223 -13.64 2.27 -5.37
N LEU A 224 -14.79 1.70 -5.07
CA LEU A 224 -15.16 0.35 -5.55
C LEU A 224 -15.75 0.43 -6.96
N ALA A 225 -15.46 -0.59 -7.80
CA ALA A 225 -15.99 -0.72 -9.16
C ALA A 225 -17.46 -1.18 -9.18
#